data_89e8d7a291ac6745b2f3d69370780796
#
_entry.id   89e8d7a291ac6745b2f3d69370780796
#
_cell.length_a   1.000
_cell.length_b   1.000
_cell.length_c   1.000
_cell.angle_alpha   90.00
_cell.angle_beta   90.00
_cell.angle_gamma   90.00
#
_symmetry.space_group_name_H-M   'P 1'
#
loop_
_entity.id
_entity.type
_entity.pdbx_description
1 polymer ?
#
loop_
_entity_poly.entity_id
_entity_poly.type
_entity_poly.pdbx_seq_one_letter_code
_entity_poly.pdbx_strand_id
1 'polypeptide(L)'
;MLNTLINYSIQSMGLIPLLALIFLIGMAIIIERFMFFSRAVRAGNTLEHDLKLVEPTNLDDAAKVVNHYSQTVQAELVRTAMKAKGKSEAVVEREIEETIMFQLPRLDRNLWILDTAVTLGPLLGLLGTIIGMVESFNVLGTSGTANPNGVTGGIGHALTATACGLTIAIICVVFLNYFNKRIRMTVNQFDLIKSLLVSRFAS
;
A
#
# COMPACT_ATOMS: atom_id res chain seq x y z
N MET A 1 -31.83 5.53 7.06
CA MET A 1 -30.38 5.42 6.90
C MET A 1 -29.71 6.76 6.56
N LEU A 2 -30.09 7.44 5.47
CA LEU A 2 -29.46 8.71 5.08
C LEU A 2 -29.61 9.80 6.16
N ASN A 3 -30.81 9.97 6.72
CA ASN A 3 -31.07 10.94 7.79
C ASN A 3 -30.29 10.64 9.09
N THR A 4 -30.06 9.36 9.38
CA THR A 4 -29.24 8.96 10.53
C THR A 4 -27.78 9.33 10.31
N LEU A 5 -27.22 9.09 9.10
CA LEU A 5 -25.86 9.49 8.73
C LEU A 5 -25.69 11.01 8.74
N ILE A 6 -26.67 11.76 8.26
CA ILE A 6 -26.65 13.23 8.29
C ILE A 6 -26.65 13.75 9.74
N ASN A 7 -27.47 13.18 10.61
CA ASN A 7 -27.49 13.56 12.03
C ASN A 7 -26.18 13.25 12.74
N TYR A 8 -25.56 12.07 12.49
CA TYR A 8 -24.22 11.73 13.00
C TYR A 8 -23.14 12.67 12.43
N SER A 9 -23.27 13.06 11.17
CA SER A 9 -22.35 14.02 10.52
C SER A 9 -22.42 15.41 11.18
N ILE A 10 -23.63 15.90 11.49
CA ILE A 10 -23.82 17.19 12.12
C ILE A 10 -23.30 17.16 13.57
N GLN A 11 -23.62 16.11 14.33
CA GLN A 11 -23.18 15.95 15.72
C GLN A 11 -21.66 15.75 15.88
N SER A 12 -20.98 15.19 14.87
CA SER A 12 -19.53 14.99 14.89
C SER A 12 -18.74 16.10 14.18
N MET A 13 -19.36 17.21 13.84
CA MET A 13 -18.76 18.29 13.03
C MET A 13 -18.06 17.78 11.75
N GLY A 14 -18.58 16.73 11.12
CA GLY A 14 -18.02 16.15 9.89
C GLY A 14 -16.88 15.16 10.09
N LEU A 15 -16.42 14.86 11.30
CA LEU A 15 -15.29 13.94 11.54
C LEU A 15 -15.63 12.49 11.17
N ILE A 16 -16.82 12.01 11.47
CA ILE A 16 -17.21 10.62 11.12
C ILE A 16 -17.25 10.42 9.61
N PRO A 17 -17.85 11.29 8.79
CA PRO A 17 -17.75 11.20 7.33
C PRO A 17 -16.30 11.26 6.81
N LEU A 18 -15.45 12.09 7.41
CA LEU A 18 -14.04 12.17 7.03
C LEU A 18 -13.31 10.87 7.33
N LEU A 19 -13.51 10.27 8.50
CA LEU A 19 -12.96 8.95 8.84
C LEU A 19 -13.48 7.86 7.89
N ALA A 20 -14.76 7.89 7.53
CA ALA A 20 -15.34 6.97 6.55
C ALA A 20 -14.71 7.13 5.17
N LEU A 21 -14.44 8.36 4.72
CA LEU A 21 -13.74 8.62 3.47
C LEU A 21 -12.31 8.07 3.48
N ILE A 22 -11.56 8.32 4.56
CA ILE A 22 -10.20 7.77 4.74
C ILE A 22 -10.23 6.24 4.70
N PHE A 23 -11.19 5.63 5.36
CA PHE A 23 -11.37 4.17 5.34
C PHE A 23 -11.64 3.63 3.94
N LEU A 24 -12.54 4.26 3.17
CA LEU A 24 -12.85 3.87 1.80
C LEU A 24 -11.65 3.99 0.87
N ILE A 25 -10.88 5.08 0.98
CA ILE A 25 -9.65 5.28 0.21
C ILE A 25 -8.63 4.21 0.59
N GLY A 26 -8.41 3.98 1.89
CA GLY A 26 -7.50 2.95 2.39
C GLY A 26 -7.86 1.55 1.87
N MET A 27 -9.15 1.17 1.93
CA MET A 27 -9.64 -0.12 1.41
C MET A 27 -9.45 -0.24 -0.10
N ALA A 28 -9.71 0.81 -0.87
CA ALA A 28 -9.49 0.81 -2.31
C ALA A 28 -8.01 0.55 -2.66
N ILE A 29 -7.09 1.19 -1.94
CA ILE A 29 -5.65 0.99 -2.12
C ILE A 29 -5.24 -0.42 -1.68
N ILE A 30 -5.73 -0.92 -0.57
CA ILE A 30 -5.45 -2.29 -0.11
C ILE A 30 -5.85 -3.30 -1.18
N ILE A 31 -7.03 -3.18 -1.75
CA ILE A 31 -7.53 -4.09 -2.80
C ILE A 31 -6.67 -3.97 -4.07
N GLU A 32 -6.39 -2.75 -4.53
CA GLU A 32 -5.54 -2.50 -5.71
C GLU A 32 -4.16 -3.12 -5.52
N ARG A 33 -3.50 -2.88 -4.39
CA ARG A 33 -2.16 -3.38 -4.08
C ARG A 33 -2.14 -4.90 -3.91
N PHE A 34 -3.14 -5.45 -3.26
CA PHE A 34 -3.26 -6.90 -3.10
C PHE A 34 -3.36 -7.63 -4.45
N MET A 35 -4.18 -7.10 -5.38
CA MET A 35 -4.27 -7.64 -6.74
C MET A 35 -2.95 -7.48 -7.51
N PHE A 36 -2.29 -6.34 -7.38
CA PHE A 36 -0.99 -6.09 -8.03
C PHE A 36 0.07 -7.09 -7.55
N PHE A 37 0.28 -7.21 -6.23
CA PHE A 37 1.30 -8.11 -5.68
C PHE A 37 0.98 -9.59 -5.90
N SER A 38 -0.28 -9.96 -5.88
CA SER A 38 -0.70 -11.34 -6.18
C SER A 38 -0.30 -11.74 -7.61
N ARG A 39 -0.41 -10.84 -8.57
CA ARG A 39 -0.01 -11.06 -9.97
C ARG A 39 1.52 -11.00 -10.13
N ALA A 40 2.14 -9.96 -9.60
CA ALA A 40 3.59 -9.74 -9.72
C ALA A 40 4.42 -10.86 -9.11
N VAL A 41 4.04 -11.35 -7.90
CA VAL A 41 4.80 -12.41 -7.22
C VAL A 41 4.66 -13.76 -7.93
N ARG A 42 3.43 -14.13 -8.37
CA ARG A 42 3.25 -15.38 -9.11
C ARG A 42 4.06 -15.39 -10.40
N ALA A 43 3.94 -14.33 -11.18
CA ALA A 43 4.64 -14.22 -12.45
C ALA A 43 6.16 -14.15 -12.27
N GLY A 44 6.65 -13.51 -11.19
CA GLY A 44 8.08 -13.44 -10.91
C GLY A 44 8.72 -14.79 -10.58
N ASN A 45 8.07 -15.60 -9.75
CA ASN A 45 8.57 -16.93 -9.39
C ASN A 45 8.61 -17.88 -10.61
N THR A 46 7.58 -17.82 -11.45
CA THR A 46 7.51 -18.66 -12.65
C THR A 46 8.54 -18.23 -13.68
N LEU A 47 8.72 -16.93 -13.89
CA LEU A 47 9.74 -16.40 -14.80
C LEU A 47 11.16 -16.79 -14.37
N GLU A 48 11.48 -16.73 -13.08
CA GLU A 48 12.78 -17.16 -12.55
C GLU A 48 13.02 -18.65 -12.79
N HIS A 49 11.98 -19.46 -12.58
CA HIS A 49 12.05 -20.92 -12.83
C HIS A 49 12.27 -21.22 -14.30
N ASP A 50 11.47 -20.60 -15.17
CA ASP A 50 11.55 -20.80 -16.61
C ASP A 50 12.88 -20.30 -17.18
N LEU A 51 13.42 -19.20 -16.68
CA LEU A 51 14.75 -18.69 -17.07
C LEU A 51 15.87 -19.66 -16.68
N LYS A 52 15.76 -20.37 -15.55
CA LYS A 52 16.76 -21.38 -15.16
C LYS A 52 16.75 -22.60 -16.05
N LEU A 53 15.62 -22.92 -16.67
CA LEU A 53 15.47 -24.07 -17.59
C LEU A 53 15.96 -23.76 -19.02
N VAL A 54 16.03 -22.48 -19.41
CA VAL A 54 16.52 -22.08 -20.72
C VAL A 54 18.05 -22.13 -20.76
N GLU A 55 18.62 -22.76 -21.78
CA GLU A 55 20.07 -22.78 -21.98
C GLU A 55 20.62 -21.36 -22.15
N PRO A 56 21.80 -21.05 -21.55
CA PRO A 56 22.41 -19.70 -21.57
C PRO A 56 22.63 -19.13 -22.96
N THR A 57 22.80 -19.99 -23.97
CA THR A 57 23.09 -19.62 -25.37
C THR A 57 21.83 -19.35 -26.21
N ASN A 58 20.66 -19.83 -25.79
CA ASN A 58 19.43 -19.76 -26.58
C ASN A 58 18.61 -18.49 -26.24
N LEU A 59 18.91 -17.42 -27.01
CA LEU A 59 18.22 -16.11 -26.86
C LEU A 59 16.76 -16.13 -27.31
N ASP A 60 16.43 -16.95 -28.32
CA ASP A 60 15.08 -16.99 -28.85
C ASP A 60 14.10 -17.57 -27.85
N ASP A 61 14.52 -18.57 -27.09
CA ASP A 61 13.71 -19.17 -26.03
C ASP A 61 13.62 -18.24 -24.81
N ALA A 62 14.71 -17.56 -24.44
CA ALA A 62 14.66 -16.50 -23.42
C ALA A 62 13.70 -15.37 -23.82
N ALA A 63 13.70 -14.95 -25.11
CA ALA A 63 12.77 -13.95 -25.62
C ALA A 63 11.30 -14.41 -25.57
N LYS A 64 11.02 -15.68 -25.86
CA LYS A 64 9.66 -16.26 -25.75
C LYS A 64 9.16 -16.23 -24.30
N VAL A 65 10.01 -16.63 -23.34
CA VAL A 65 9.70 -16.57 -21.91
C VAL A 65 9.40 -15.12 -21.50
N VAL A 66 10.25 -14.17 -21.85
CA VAL A 66 10.05 -12.74 -21.53
C VAL A 66 8.74 -12.19 -22.13
N ASN A 67 8.40 -12.58 -23.36
CA ASN A 67 7.17 -12.12 -24.00
C ASN A 67 5.92 -12.70 -23.35
N HIS A 68 5.98 -13.93 -22.84
CA HIS A 68 4.88 -14.55 -22.09
C HIS A 68 4.60 -13.77 -20.78
N TYR A 69 5.65 -13.28 -20.13
CA TYR A 69 5.56 -12.51 -18.88
C TYR A 69 5.70 -10.99 -19.08
N SER A 70 5.38 -10.47 -20.27
CA SER A 70 5.66 -9.10 -20.72
C SER A 70 5.16 -7.97 -19.81
N GLN A 71 4.17 -8.23 -18.97
CA GLN A 71 3.59 -7.24 -18.04
C GLN A 71 4.23 -7.27 -16.64
N THR A 72 5.23 -8.11 -16.41
CA THR A 72 5.89 -8.21 -15.11
C THR A 72 7.11 -7.30 -15.02
N VAL A 73 7.40 -6.86 -13.81
CA VAL A 73 8.56 -6.03 -13.54
C VAL A 73 9.86 -6.79 -13.83
N GLN A 74 9.86 -8.09 -13.53
CA GLN A 74 10.99 -8.99 -13.76
C GLN A 74 11.31 -9.19 -15.25
N ALA A 75 10.30 -9.22 -16.10
CA ALA A 75 10.50 -9.34 -17.55
C ALA A 75 11.26 -8.16 -18.15
N GLU A 76 11.10 -6.96 -17.57
CA GLU A 76 11.83 -5.78 -18.04
C GLU A 76 13.33 -5.88 -17.75
N LEU A 77 13.72 -6.46 -16.61
CA LEU A 77 15.13 -6.72 -16.29
C LEU A 77 15.78 -7.65 -17.32
N VAL A 78 15.09 -8.75 -17.66
CA VAL A 78 15.59 -9.70 -18.67
C VAL A 78 15.69 -9.03 -20.04
N ARG A 79 14.71 -8.22 -20.42
CA ARG A 79 14.72 -7.48 -21.68
C ARG A 79 15.88 -6.50 -21.76
N THR A 80 16.19 -5.82 -20.66
CA THR A 80 17.37 -4.91 -20.56
C THR A 80 18.65 -5.70 -20.70
N ALA A 81 18.80 -6.80 -20.01
CA ALA A 81 20.01 -7.65 -20.11
C ALA A 81 20.20 -8.22 -21.53
N MET A 82 19.14 -8.64 -22.20
CA MET A 82 19.20 -9.10 -23.60
C MET A 82 19.66 -8.00 -24.55
N LYS A 83 19.25 -6.74 -24.36
CA LYS A 83 19.70 -5.59 -25.15
C LYS A 83 21.17 -5.24 -24.89
N ALA A 84 21.63 -5.50 -23.66
CA ALA A 84 23.00 -5.23 -23.24
C ALA A 84 23.98 -6.37 -23.58
N LYS A 85 23.53 -7.46 -24.20
CA LYS A 85 24.38 -8.60 -24.56
C LYS A 85 25.60 -8.17 -25.38
N GLY A 86 26.78 -8.74 -25.02
CA GLY A 86 28.05 -8.44 -25.67
C GLY A 86 28.71 -7.15 -25.19
N LYS A 87 28.15 -6.47 -24.20
CA LYS A 87 28.81 -5.37 -23.49
C LYS A 87 29.62 -5.93 -22.30
N SER A 88 30.52 -5.12 -21.76
CA SER A 88 31.28 -5.50 -20.57
C SER A 88 30.35 -5.73 -19.37
N GLU A 89 30.76 -6.60 -18.47
CA GLU A 89 30.03 -6.97 -17.25
C GLU A 89 29.52 -5.74 -16.47
N ALA A 90 30.40 -4.76 -16.24
CA ALA A 90 30.06 -3.52 -15.54
C ALA A 90 28.95 -2.71 -16.22
N VAL A 91 28.86 -2.75 -17.55
CA VAL A 91 27.82 -2.04 -18.32
C VAL A 91 26.50 -2.79 -18.22
N VAL A 92 26.50 -4.11 -18.35
CA VAL A 92 25.29 -4.95 -18.20
C VAL A 92 24.71 -4.78 -16.80
N GLU A 93 25.55 -4.89 -15.78
CA GLU A 93 25.14 -4.71 -14.39
C GLU A 93 24.50 -3.34 -14.15
N ARG A 94 25.15 -2.27 -14.60
CA ARG A 94 24.64 -0.91 -14.45
C ARG A 94 23.27 -0.71 -15.14
N GLU A 95 23.10 -1.19 -16.35
CA GLU A 95 21.82 -1.05 -17.08
C GLU A 95 20.67 -1.81 -16.39
N ILE A 96 20.99 -2.96 -15.78
CA ILE A 96 20.00 -3.72 -14.99
C ILE A 96 19.67 -2.95 -13.69
N GLU A 97 20.67 -2.40 -13.00
CA GLU A 97 20.46 -1.59 -11.78
C GLU A 97 19.61 -0.35 -12.06
N GLU A 98 19.89 0.37 -13.14
CA GLU A 98 19.08 1.50 -13.57
C GLU A 98 17.62 1.05 -13.81
N THR A 99 17.42 -0.09 -14.46
CA THR A 99 16.07 -0.66 -14.66
C THR A 99 15.38 -0.99 -13.34
N ILE A 100 16.08 -1.59 -12.37
CA ILE A 100 15.55 -1.87 -11.04
C ILE A 100 15.11 -0.57 -10.36
N MET A 101 15.95 0.47 -10.39
CA MET A 101 15.63 1.77 -9.78
C MET A 101 14.37 2.41 -10.39
N PHE A 102 14.16 2.28 -11.71
CA PHE A 102 12.93 2.75 -12.36
C PHE A 102 11.68 1.95 -11.98
N GLN A 103 11.83 0.71 -11.54
CA GLN A 103 10.69 -0.14 -11.15
C GLN A 103 10.30 0.01 -9.67
N LEU A 104 11.22 0.45 -8.79
CA LEU A 104 10.93 0.62 -7.37
C LEU A 104 9.69 1.50 -7.08
N PRO A 105 9.53 2.68 -7.72
CA PRO A 105 8.35 3.52 -7.49
C PRO A 105 7.02 2.86 -7.87
N ARG A 106 7.04 1.86 -8.75
CA ARG A 106 5.85 1.07 -9.10
C ARG A 106 5.43 0.12 -7.99
N LEU A 107 6.41 -0.41 -7.24
CA LEU A 107 6.16 -1.29 -6.11
C LEU A 107 5.59 -0.49 -4.93
N ASP A 108 6.12 0.70 -4.67
CA ASP A 108 5.75 1.56 -3.55
C ASP A 108 4.57 2.51 -3.82
N ARG A 109 4.01 2.43 -5.02
CA ARG A 109 2.95 3.34 -5.45
C ARG A 109 1.77 3.35 -4.47
N ASN A 110 1.34 4.54 -4.07
CA ASN A 110 0.17 4.83 -3.21
C ASN A 110 0.26 4.27 -1.76
N LEU A 111 1.34 3.60 -1.34
CA LEU A 111 1.45 3.09 0.03
C LEU A 111 1.58 4.22 1.05
N TRP A 112 2.09 5.38 0.66
CA TRP A 112 2.14 6.57 1.51
C TRP A 112 0.75 7.00 2.02
N ILE A 113 -0.32 6.70 1.27
CA ILE A 113 -1.70 7.02 1.70
C ILE A 113 -2.12 6.11 2.87
N LEU A 114 -1.73 4.82 2.83
CA LEU A 114 -1.97 3.92 3.96
C LEU A 114 -1.17 4.35 5.19
N ASP A 115 0.09 4.76 5.01
CA ASP A 115 0.94 5.27 6.08
C ASP A 115 0.34 6.54 6.72
N THR A 116 -0.17 7.44 5.88
CA THR A 116 -0.92 8.62 6.34
C THR A 116 -2.19 8.23 7.10
N ALA A 117 -2.94 7.24 6.64
CA ALA A 117 -4.15 6.77 7.33
C ALA A 117 -3.84 6.14 8.69
N VAL A 118 -2.70 5.44 8.84
CA VAL A 118 -2.22 4.89 10.12
C VAL A 118 -2.00 5.98 11.15
N THR A 119 -1.47 7.12 10.75
CA THR A 119 -1.18 8.25 11.64
C THR A 119 -2.39 9.16 11.85
N LEU A 120 -3.11 9.51 10.80
CA LEU A 120 -4.26 10.41 10.87
C LEU A 120 -5.49 9.77 11.52
N GLY A 121 -5.69 8.46 11.36
CA GLY A 121 -6.84 7.77 11.94
C GLY A 121 -6.99 8.02 13.44
N PRO A 122 -6.00 7.66 14.27
CA PRO A 122 -6.04 7.89 15.71
C PRO A 122 -6.10 9.36 16.10
N LEU A 123 -5.41 10.24 15.37
CA LEU A 123 -5.40 11.69 15.64
C LEU A 123 -6.78 12.31 15.40
N LEU A 124 -7.43 11.96 14.30
CA LEU A 124 -8.80 12.41 14.03
C LEU A 124 -9.82 11.80 15.00
N GLY A 125 -9.61 10.55 15.41
CA GLY A 125 -10.40 9.93 16.46
C GLY A 125 -10.28 10.66 17.80
N LEU A 126 -9.06 11.00 18.22
CA LEU A 126 -8.79 11.79 19.42
C LEU A 126 -9.39 13.20 19.31
N LEU A 127 -9.25 13.84 18.17
CA LEU A 127 -9.89 15.15 17.90
C LEU A 127 -11.40 15.06 18.09
N GLY A 128 -12.01 13.97 17.64
CA GLY A 128 -13.44 13.70 17.83
C GLY A 128 -13.85 13.63 19.30
N THR A 129 -13.01 13.01 20.16
CA THR A 129 -13.31 12.99 21.61
C THR A 129 -13.19 14.36 22.24
N ILE A 130 -12.21 15.16 21.86
CA ILE A 130 -12.03 16.53 22.38
C ILE A 130 -13.25 17.37 22.03
N ILE A 131 -13.66 17.38 20.76
CA ILE A 131 -14.82 18.14 20.28
C ILE A 131 -16.10 17.69 20.99
N GLY A 132 -16.37 16.39 21.06
CA GLY A 132 -17.57 15.86 21.69
C GLY A 132 -17.64 16.12 23.20
N MET A 133 -16.48 16.11 23.90
CA MET A 133 -16.44 16.49 25.30
C MET A 133 -16.72 17.99 25.49
N VAL A 134 -16.11 18.87 24.69
CA VAL A 134 -16.35 20.32 24.74
C VAL A 134 -17.83 20.62 24.53
N GLU A 135 -18.46 19.98 23.54
CA GLU A 135 -19.90 20.14 23.28
C GLU A 135 -20.77 19.65 24.44
N SER A 136 -20.42 18.49 25.04
CA SER A 136 -21.11 17.96 26.22
C SER A 136 -21.06 18.91 27.41
N PHE A 137 -19.92 19.54 27.66
CA PHE A 137 -19.75 20.54 28.74
C PHE A 137 -20.48 21.86 28.42
N ASN A 138 -20.55 22.30 27.16
CA ASN A 138 -21.30 23.48 26.76
C ASN A 138 -22.81 23.29 27.02
N VAL A 139 -23.34 22.11 26.71
CA VAL A 139 -24.75 21.78 27.01
C VAL A 139 -25.02 21.83 28.51
N LEU A 140 -24.09 21.35 29.34
CA LEU A 140 -24.21 21.39 30.79
C LEU A 140 -24.24 22.83 31.32
N GLY A 141 -23.37 23.71 30.79
CA GLY A 141 -23.25 25.11 31.23
C GLY A 141 -24.44 25.98 30.84
N THR A 142 -25.08 25.70 29.72
CA THR A 142 -26.20 26.54 29.20
C THR A 142 -27.57 26.09 29.72
N SER A 143 -27.75 24.81 30.07
CA SER A 143 -29.08 24.29 30.44
C SER A 143 -29.47 24.50 31.90
N GLY A 144 -28.60 25.00 32.77
CA GLY A 144 -28.86 25.30 34.18
C GLY A 144 -29.38 24.14 35.06
N THR A 145 -29.76 23.06 34.42
CA THR A 145 -30.19 21.77 35.02
C THR A 145 -29.32 20.67 34.46
N ALA A 146 -28.64 19.95 35.34
CA ALA A 146 -27.86 18.79 34.94
C ALA A 146 -28.76 17.77 34.21
N ASN A 147 -28.65 17.72 32.86
CA ASN A 147 -29.24 16.65 32.09
C ASN A 147 -28.18 15.55 31.88
N PRO A 148 -28.09 14.54 32.77
CA PRO A 148 -27.06 13.52 32.73
C PRO A 148 -27.09 12.72 31.41
N ASN A 149 -28.29 12.56 30.82
CA ASN A 149 -28.46 11.80 29.57
C ASN A 149 -27.88 12.54 28.36
N GLY A 150 -27.95 13.87 28.31
CA GLY A 150 -27.34 14.65 27.23
C GLY A 150 -25.81 14.59 27.26
N VAL A 151 -25.22 14.67 28.45
CA VAL A 151 -23.75 14.62 28.64
C VAL A 151 -23.20 13.24 28.34
N THR A 152 -23.84 12.18 28.88
CA THR A 152 -23.41 10.79 28.62
C THR A 152 -23.54 10.42 27.14
N GLY A 153 -24.58 10.90 26.45
CA GLY A 153 -24.76 10.71 25.02
C GLY A 153 -23.63 11.34 24.21
N GLY A 154 -23.26 12.59 24.46
CA GLY A 154 -22.16 13.27 23.76
C GLY A 154 -20.79 12.62 24.00
N ILE A 155 -20.51 12.17 25.24
CA ILE A 155 -19.28 11.41 25.53
C ILE A 155 -19.29 10.06 24.79
N GLY A 156 -20.40 9.35 24.72
CA GLY A 156 -20.53 8.08 23.97
C GLY A 156 -20.22 8.26 22.47
N HIS A 157 -20.74 9.31 21.85
CA HIS A 157 -20.43 9.64 20.45
C HIS A 157 -18.95 10.00 20.25
N ALA A 158 -18.36 10.74 21.16
CA ALA A 158 -16.94 11.08 21.13
C ALA A 158 -16.05 9.83 21.14
N LEU A 159 -16.31 8.91 22.05
CA LEU A 159 -15.57 7.63 22.17
C LEU A 159 -15.72 6.77 20.92
N THR A 160 -16.88 6.79 20.27
CA THR A 160 -17.11 6.06 19.02
C THR A 160 -16.20 6.58 17.89
N ALA A 161 -15.97 7.89 17.79
CA ALA A 161 -15.05 8.46 16.81
C ALA A 161 -13.61 7.94 17.01
N THR A 162 -13.14 7.87 18.27
CA THR A 162 -11.81 7.31 18.56
C THR A 162 -11.73 5.81 18.24
N ALA A 163 -12.74 5.04 18.56
CA ALA A 163 -12.79 3.61 18.23
C ALA A 163 -12.73 3.40 16.70
N CYS A 164 -13.45 4.20 15.92
CA CYS A 164 -13.38 4.17 14.45
C CYS A 164 -11.98 4.53 13.94
N GLY A 165 -11.39 5.61 14.43
CA GLY A 165 -10.05 6.04 14.03
C GLY A 165 -8.96 4.98 14.31
N LEU A 166 -9.01 4.36 15.49
CA LEU A 166 -8.11 3.27 15.86
C LEU A 166 -8.31 2.03 14.98
N THR A 167 -9.55 1.68 14.68
CA THR A 167 -9.86 0.54 13.81
C THR A 167 -9.29 0.73 12.41
N ILE A 168 -9.43 1.94 11.84
CA ILE A 168 -8.84 2.28 10.54
C ILE A 168 -7.32 2.13 10.57
N ALA A 169 -6.66 2.68 11.61
CA ALA A 169 -5.23 2.60 11.75
C ALA A 169 -4.71 1.17 11.88
N ILE A 170 -5.39 0.32 12.66
CA ILE A 170 -5.02 -1.08 12.82
C ILE A 170 -5.11 -1.84 11.50
N ILE A 171 -6.19 -1.65 10.74
CA ILE A 171 -6.33 -2.28 9.43
C ILE A 171 -5.23 -1.80 8.49
N CYS A 172 -5.02 -0.49 8.37
CA CYS A 172 -4.03 0.09 7.48
C CYS A 172 -2.60 -0.35 7.82
N VAL A 173 -2.20 -0.40 9.10
CA VAL A 173 -0.84 -0.80 9.50
C VAL A 173 -0.56 -2.28 9.20
N VAL A 174 -1.54 -3.16 9.39
CA VAL A 174 -1.39 -4.58 9.08
C VAL A 174 -1.12 -4.79 7.59
N PHE A 175 -1.92 -4.14 6.72
CA PHE A 175 -1.73 -4.26 5.28
C PHE A 175 -0.48 -3.53 4.79
N LEU A 176 -0.14 -2.37 5.34
CA LEU A 176 1.08 -1.64 5.03
C LEU A 176 2.33 -2.50 5.32
N ASN A 177 2.37 -3.15 6.48
CA ASN A 177 3.46 -4.06 6.85
C ASN A 177 3.53 -5.28 5.92
N TYR A 178 2.37 -5.83 5.54
CA TYR A 178 2.30 -6.91 4.56
C TYR A 178 2.89 -6.48 3.21
N PHE A 179 2.49 -5.32 2.68
CA PHE A 179 3.00 -4.83 1.39
C PHE A 179 4.48 -4.49 1.45
N ASN A 180 4.96 -3.85 2.52
CA ASN A 180 6.38 -3.57 2.73
C ASN A 180 7.23 -4.86 2.74
N LYS A 181 6.71 -5.94 3.34
CA LYS A 181 7.35 -7.25 3.28
C LYS A 181 7.39 -7.79 1.85
N ARG A 182 6.29 -7.65 1.09
CA ARG A 182 6.23 -8.07 -0.32
C ARG A 182 7.21 -7.31 -1.20
N ILE A 183 7.32 -5.99 -1.01
CA ILE A 183 8.30 -5.15 -1.72
C ILE A 183 9.71 -5.67 -1.48
N ARG A 184 10.12 -5.85 -0.21
CA ARG A 184 11.46 -6.37 0.11
C ARG A 184 11.73 -7.72 -0.53
N MET A 185 10.76 -8.64 -0.52
CA MET A 185 10.91 -9.94 -1.18
C MET A 185 11.09 -9.80 -2.70
N THR A 186 10.35 -8.88 -3.34
CA THR A 186 10.46 -8.63 -4.78
C THR A 186 11.80 -7.99 -5.13
N VAL A 187 12.29 -7.06 -4.31
CA VAL A 187 13.62 -6.44 -4.50
C VAL A 187 14.72 -7.50 -4.38
N ASN A 188 14.67 -8.36 -3.37
CA ASN A 188 15.62 -9.46 -3.24
C ASN A 188 15.60 -10.41 -4.46
N GLN A 189 14.42 -10.64 -5.06
CA GLN A 189 14.33 -11.40 -6.31
C GLN A 189 15.00 -10.68 -7.48
N PHE A 190 14.91 -9.35 -7.55
CA PHE A 190 15.62 -8.59 -8.58
C PHE A 190 17.14 -8.77 -8.49
N ASP A 191 17.70 -8.76 -7.28
CA ASP A 191 19.12 -8.99 -7.07
C ASP A 191 19.56 -10.39 -7.52
N LEU A 192 18.75 -11.42 -7.23
CA LEU A 192 18.99 -12.78 -7.71
C LEU A 192 18.94 -12.86 -9.24
N ILE A 193 17.90 -12.28 -9.85
CA ILE A 193 17.74 -12.24 -11.31
C ILE A 193 18.91 -11.44 -11.93
N LYS A 194 19.31 -10.30 -11.35
CA LYS A 194 20.47 -9.51 -11.80
C LYS A 194 21.72 -10.39 -11.86
N SER A 195 22.05 -11.09 -10.78
CA SER A 195 23.22 -11.97 -10.73
C SER A 195 23.19 -13.06 -11.81
N LEU A 196 22.02 -13.67 -12.03
CA LEU A 196 21.83 -14.66 -13.11
C LEU A 196 22.00 -14.06 -14.51
N LEU A 197 21.51 -12.85 -14.73
CA LEU A 197 21.56 -12.20 -16.04
C LEU A 197 22.97 -11.71 -16.36
N VAL A 198 23.67 -11.13 -15.38
CA VAL A 198 25.05 -10.70 -15.54
C VAL A 198 25.94 -11.89 -15.91
N SER A 199 25.83 -12.99 -15.18
CA SER A 199 26.63 -14.21 -15.47
C SER A 199 26.33 -14.81 -16.86
N ARG A 200 25.15 -14.57 -17.45
CA ARG A 200 24.73 -15.13 -18.75
C ARG A 200 25.07 -14.24 -19.95
N PHE A 201 24.97 -12.92 -19.78
CA PHE A 201 25.03 -11.98 -20.90
C PHE A 201 26.26 -11.10 -20.91
N ALA A 202 27.02 -11.04 -19.82
CA ALA A 202 28.30 -10.40 -19.78
C ALA A 202 29.36 -11.23 -20.56
N SER A 203 30.19 -10.56 -21.33
CA SER A 203 31.31 -11.16 -22.07
C SER A 203 32.62 -10.76 -21.44
#